data_3a8b5551e915171a7ade6ec29b9b684f
#
_entry.id   3a8b5551e915171a7ade6ec29b9b684f
#
_cell.length_a   1.000
_cell.length_b   1.000
_cell.length_c   1.000
_cell.angle_alpha   90.00
_cell.angle_beta   90.00
_cell.angle_gamma   90.00
#
_symmetry.space_group_name_H-M   'P 1'
#
loop_
_entity.id
_entity.type
_entity.pdbx_description
1 polymer ?
#
loop_
_entity_poly.entity_id
_entity_poly.type
_entity_poly.pdbx_seq_one_letter_code
_entity_poly.pdbx_strand_id
1 'polypeptide(L)'
;RSDAAAAASRAPRLVAWRRAAAALAACLVLAVIGLTGSRLYFEETAFVDIDVNPSIELGINRFDIVVSARAYYNDGEALLEAVSITGKRYDAAVAELTSSEAFEPYASGDAFVAISVVADDARQSDALRAQSDARLRDLPCEGACHAVDAETHAAASASGMGTARYQAALQLMALDDTLALEDCARMSMHELRDRIAALGGDAAGESDGQGAGYGEQAHDGAGGSGHGQGAQGQGKGEGGKGHHAD
;
A
#
# COMPACT_ATOMS: atom_id res chain seq x y z
N ARG A 1 56.46 55.76 32.47
CA ARG A 1 56.24 54.41 32.99
C ARG A 1 54.73 54.23 33.23
N SER A 2 54.17 53.23 32.71
CA SER A 2 52.82 52.69 33.01
C SER A 2 51.73 53.06 31.99
N ASP A 3 51.72 52.38 30.82
CA ASP A 3 50.50 52.18 30.01
C ASP A 3 50.68 51.01 29.04
N ALA A 4 50.94 49.81 29.58
CA ALA A 4 51.05 48.57 28.76
C ALA A 4 50.37 47.38 29.38
N ALA A 5 49.22 47.53 30.09
CA ALA A 5 48.61 46.44 30.81
C ALA A 5 47.11 46.21 30.53
N ALA A 6 46.49 46.81 29.50
CA ALA A 6 45.03 46.71 29.31
C ALA A 6 44.55 45.98 28.03
N ALA A 7 45.46 45.38 27.22
CA ALA A 7 45.04 44.79 25.92
C ALA A 7 44.96 43.27 25.84
N ALA A 8 45.23 42.56 26.94
CA ALA A 8 45.43 41.07 26.85
C ALA A 8 44.23 40.16 27.23
N SER A 9 43.00 40.64 27.49
CA SER A 9 41.96 39.79 28.03
C SER A 9 40.68 39.57 27.18
N ARG A 10 40.65 40.14 25.96
CA ARG A 10 39.40 40.02 25.11
C ARG A 10 39.39 38.86 24.13
N ALA A 11 40.54 38.31 23.76
CA ALA A 11 40.64 37.25 22.78
C ALA A 11 40.03 35.87 23.21
N PRO A 12 40.18 35.40 24.46
CA PRO A 12 39.65 34.08 24.86
C PRO A 12 38.11 34.03 24.90
N ARG A 13 37.44 35.15 25.21
CA ARG A 13 35.97 35.20 25.26
C ARG A 13 35.31 35.09 23.87
N LEU A 14 35.90 35.72 22.84
CA LEU A 14 35.38 35.64 21.48
C LEU A 14 35.51 34.23 20.90
N VAL A 15 36.60 33.53 21.18
CA VAL A 15 36.81 32.14 20.74
C VAL A 15 35.82 31.19 21.45
N ALA A 16 35.57 31.38 22.74
CA ALA A 16 34.58 30.59 23.49
C ALA A 16 33.15 30.81 22.96
N TRP A 17 32.79 32.06 22.63
CA TRP A 17 31.48 32.39 22.05
C TRP A 17 31.29 31.77 20.66
N ARG A 18 32.30 31.79 19.82
CA ARG A 18 32.28 31.17 18.48
C ARG A 18 32.13 29.63 18.58
N ARG A 19 32.83 29.01 19.54
CA ARG A 19 32.69 27.56 19.80
C ARG A 19 31.28 27.20 20.33
N ALA A 20 30.74 28.00 21.23
CA ALA A 20 29.40 27.82 21.73
C ALA A 20 28.34 28.00 20.62
N ALA A 21 28.47 29.02 19.77
CA ALA A 21 27.59 29.25 18.64
C ALA A 21 27.67 28.09 17.60
N ALA A 22 28.88 27.59 17.33
CA ALA A 22 29.05 26.43 16.42
C ALA A 22 28.45 25.14 17.00
N ALA A 23 28.58 24.91 18.31
CA ALA A 23 27.97 23.78 18.97
C ALA A 23 26.42 23.85 18.93
N LEU A 24 25.87 25.05 19.18
CA LEU A 24 24.42 25.29 19.08
C LEU A 24 23.88 25.07 17.66
N ALA A 25 24.60 25.57 16.65
CA ALA A 25 24.25 25.33 15.25
C ALA A 25 24.30 23.85 14.89
N ALA A 26 25.33 23.12 15.34
CA ALA A 26 25.40 21.67 15.13
C ALA A 26 24.22 20.92 15.80
N CYS A 27 23.86 21.28 17.04
CA CYS A 27 22.69 20.70 17.72
C CYS A 27 21.39 20.99 16.99
N LEU A 28 21.20 22.21 16.44
CA LEU A 28 20.01 22.55 15.66
C LEU A 28 19.94 21.74 14.36
N VAL A 29 21.06 21.57 13.65
CA VAL A 29 21.12 20.76 12.44
C VAL A 29 20.78 19.31 12.75
N LEU A 30 21.34 18.72 13.81
CA LEU A 30 21.03 17.36 14.25
C LEU A 30 19.56 17.23 14.68
N ALA A 31 18.99 18.23 15.36
CA ALA A 31 17.59 18.24 15.72
C ALA A 31 16.67 18.28 14.49
N VAL A 32 16.99 19.09 13.49
CA VAL A 32 16.23 19.15 12.21
C VAL A 32 16.31 17.83 11.48
N ILE A 33 17.51 17.25 11.34
CA ILE A 33 17.70 15.93 10.69
C ILE A 33 16.91 14.85 11.45
N GLY A 34 16.99 14.84 12.78
CA GLY A 34 16.29 13.88 13.62
C GLY A 34 14.76 13.99 13.50
N LEU A 35 14.22 15.20 13.54
CA LEU A 35 12.78 15.45 13.41
C LEU A 35 12.27 15.12 12.01
N THR A 36 13.01 15.49 10.96
CA THR A 36 12.65 15.20 9.58
C THR A 36 12.73 13.70 9.30
N GLY A 37 13.81 13.05 9.76
CA GLY A 37 13.98 11.59 9.61
C GLY A 37 12.92 10.81 10.35
N SER A 38 12.54 11.23 11.56
CA SER A 38 11.46 10.63 12.33
C SER A 38 10.12 10.76 11.60
N ARG A 39 9.79 11.94 11.06
CA ARG A 39 8.54 12.10 10.29
C ARG A 39 8.49 11.17 9.07
N LEU A 40 9.56 11.15 8.27
CA LEU A 40 9.65 10.28 7.10
C LEU A 40 9.54 8.78 7.45
N TYR A 41 10.01 8.39 8.62
CA TYR A 41 9.95 7.01 9.07
C TYR A 41 8.56 6.59 9.54
N PHE A 42 7.84 7.48 10.24
CA PHE A 42 6.51 7.19 10.79
C PHE A 42 5.35 7.60 9.87
N GLU A 43 5.63 8.24 8.73
CA GLU A 43 4.63 8.60 7.75
C GLU A 43 4.11 7.35 7.02
N GLU A 44 2.83 7.10 7.12
CA GLU A 44 2.14 6.04 6.39
C GLU A 44 1.98 6.47 4.92
N THR A 45 2.49 5.67 3.99
CA THR A 45 2.40 5.88 2.54
C THR A 45 1.58 4.79 1.86
N ALA A 46 1.22 3.75 2.61
CA ALA A 46 0.31 2.71 2.19
C ALA A 46 -0.46 2.14 3.38
N PHE A 47 -1.63 1.59 3.09
CA PHE A 47 -2.46 0.84 4.03
C PHE A 47 -2.74 -0.55 3.46
N VAL A 48 -2.73 -1.53 4.33
CA VAL A 48 -3.13 -2.89 3.99
C VAL A 48 -4.16 -3.37 5.01
N ASP A 49 -5.38 -3.55 4.52
CA ASP A 49 -6.45 -4.16 5.31
C ASP A 49 -6.44 -5.67 5.11
N ILE A 50 -6.53 -6.41 6.19
CA ILE A 50 -6.70 -7.87 6.20
C ILE A 50 -8.07 -8.17 6.80
N ASP A 51 -8.99 -8.51 5.92
CA ASP A 51 -10.38 -8.79 6.24
C ASP A 51 -10.65 -10.29 6.20
N VAL A 52 -10.84 -10.87 7.35
CA VAL A 52 -11.31 -12.26 7.49
C VAL A 52 -12.53 -12.27 8.41
N ASN A 53 -12.37 -12.20 9.63
CA ASN A 53 -13.16 -12.02 10.82
C ASN A 53 -12.25 -12.44 11.97
N PRO A 54 -11.39 -11.54 12.42
CA PRO A 54 -11.46 -10.08 12.49
C PRO A 54 -11.02 -9.32 11.23
N SER A 55 -11.17 -7.97 11.27
CA SER A 55 -10.57 -7.04 10.32
C SER A 55 -9.50 -6.20 11.02
N ILE A 56 -8.31 -6.12 10.41
CA ILE A 56 -7.18 -5.31 10.88
C ILE A 56 -6.63 -4.47 9.74
N GLU A 57 -6.06 -3.31 10.08
CA GLU A 57 -5.39 -2.42 9.14
C GLU A 57 -3.95 -2.21 9.56
N LEU A 58 -3.04 -2.30 8.61
CA LEU A 58 -1.61 -2.05 8.77
C LEU A 58 -1.23 -0.78 8.03
N GLY A 59 -0.72 0.22 8.75
CA GLY A 59 -0.11 1.41 8.15
C GLY A 59 1.35 1.13 7.84
N ILE A 60 1.75 1.37 6.59
CA ILE A 60 3.06 1.00 6.05
C ILE A 60 3.75 2.26 5.54
N ASN A 61 5.02 2.45 5.90
CA ASN A 61 5.80 3.58 5.45
C ASN A 61 6.45 3.30 4.08
N ARG A 62 7.12 4.32 3.51
CA ARG A 62 7.86 4.24 2.23
C ARG A 62 9.00 3.23 2.18
N PHE A 63 9.37 2.61 3.30
CA PHE A 63 10.40 1.58 3.40
C PHE A 63 9.81 0.17 3.56
N ASP A 64 8.50 0.04 3.31
CA ASP A 64 7.72 -1.18 3.52
C ASP A 64 7.78 -1.71 4.96
N ILE A 65 7.86 -0.80 5.93
CA ILE A 65 7.84 -1.14 7.36
C ILE A 65 6.45 -0.83 7.91
N VAL A 66 5.88 -1.77 8.64
CA VAL A 66 4.63 -1.58 9.38
C VAL A 66 4.89 -0.61 10.53
N VAL A 67 4.34 0.60 10.45
CA VAL A 67 4.52 1.65 11.46
C VAL A 67 3.33 1.79 12.38
N SER A 68 2.17 1.29 11.96
CA SER A 68 0.96 1.20 12.77
C SER A 68 0.19 -0.09 12.46
N ALA A 69 -0.60 -0.54 13.43
CA ALA A 69 -1.57 -1.62 13.27
C ALA A 69 -2.81 -1.26 14.06
N ARG A 70 -3.97 -1.37 13.45
CA ARG A 70 -5.27 -1.06 14.03
C ARG A 70 -6.23 -2.21 13.81
N ALA A 71 -7.11 -2.44 14.76
CA ALA A 71 -8.21 -3.37 14.64
C ALA A 71 -9.53 -2.59 14.51
N TYR A 72 -10.44 -3.13 13.73
CA TYR A 72 -11.79 -2.57 13.63
C TYR A 72 -12.73 -3.12 14.71
N TYR A 73 -12.39 -4.28 15.29
CA TYR A 73 -13.20 -4.96 16.31
C TYR A 73 -12.33 -5.59 17.40
N ASN A 74 -12.94 -5.97 18.54
CA ASN A 74 -12.25 -6.48 19.74
C ASN A 74 -11.45 -7.78 19.47
N ASP A 75 -11.92 -8.64 18.55
CA ASP A 75 -11.20 -9.87 18.16
C ASP A 75 -9.91 -9.55 17.39
N GLY A 76 -9.91 -8.49 16.59
CA GLY A 76 -8.71 -7.97 15.95
C GLY A 76 -7.75 -7.34 16.96
N GLU A 77 -8.25 -6.67 18.00
CA GLU A 77 -7.40 -6.16 19.08
C GLU A 77 -6.67 -7.30 19.80
N ALA A 78 -7.39 -8.37 20.14
CA ALA A 78 -6.81 -9.55 20.78
C ALA A 78 -5.74 -10.21 19.88
N LEU A 79 -5.95 -10.25 18.55
CA LEU A 79 -4.97 -10.75 17.60
C LEU A 79 -3.71 -9.87 17.56
N LEU A 80 -3.86 -8.55 17.52
CA LEU A 80 -2.73 -7.61 17.49
C LEU A 80 -1.97 -7.55 18.83
N GLU A 81 -2.62 -7.85 19.96
CA GLU A 81 -1.96 -8.01 21.25
C GLU A 81 -1.11 -9.28 21.32
N ALA A 82 -1.56 -10.35 20.64
CA ALA A 82 -0.86 -11.63 20.62
C ALA A 82 0.38 -11.63 19.71
N VAL A 83 0.42 -10.77 18.70
CA VAL A 83 1.46 -10.77 17.65
C VAL A 83 2.09 -9.39 17.48
N SER A 84 3.40 -9.29 17.72
CA SER A 84 4.12 -8.02 17.57
C SER A 84 4.61 -7.83 16.13
N ILE A 85 3.86 -7.07 15.32
CA ILE A 85 4.14 -6.85 13.90
C ILE A 85 4.67 -5.44 13.59
N THR A 86 4.44 -4.46 14.47
CA THR A 86 4.91 -3.08 14.29
C THR A 86 6.45 -3.01 14.32
N GLY A 87 7.03 -2.20 13.45
CA GLY A 87 8.47 -2.04 13.28
C GLY A 87 9.13 -3.11 12.39
N LYS A 88 8.37 -4.08 11.88
CA LYS A 88 8.84 -5.12 10.96
C LYS A 88 8.57 -4.74 9.51
N ARG A 89 9.34 -5.31 8.59
CA ARG A 89 9.00 -5.25 7.17
C ARG A 89 7.68 -5.98 6.94
N TYR A 90 6.91 -5.50 5.96
CA TYR A 90 5.57 -6.00 5.67
C TYR A 90 5.53 -7.53 5.45
N ASP A 91 6.45 -8.06 4.61
CA ASP A 91 6.55 -9.50 4.34
C ASP A 91 6.74 -10.34 5.61
N ALA A 92 7.63 -9.90 6.51
CA ALA A 92 7.87 -10.57 7.78
C ALA A 92 6.70 -10.41 8.77
N ALA A 93 6.08 -9.21 8.80
CA ALA A 93 4.94 -8.92 9.66
C ALA A 93 3.74 -9.80 9.32
N VAL A 94 3.37 -9.88 8.02
CA VAL A 94 2.24 -10.70 7.57
C VAL A 94 2.54 -12.19 7.73
N ALA A 95 3.79 -12.62 7.47
CA ALA A 95 4.19 -13.99 7.71
C ALA A 95 4.04 -14.40 9.18
N GLU A 96 4.47 -13.54 10.10
CA GLU A 96 4.35 -13.81 11.53
C GLU A 96 2.89 -13.80 12.00
N LEU A 97 2.12 -12.81 11.55
CA LEU A 97 0.70 -12.72 11.85
C LEU A 97 -0.05 -13.97 11.42
N THR A 98 0.07 -14.35 10.15
CA THR A 98 -0.70 -15.45 9.56
C THR A 98 -0.20 -16.84 9.97
N SER A 99 1.01 -16.94 10.54
CA SER A 99 1.55 -18.20 11.12
C SER A 99 1.35 -18.31 12.62
N SER A 100 0.73 -17.30 13.25
CA SER A 100 0.51 -17.31 14.69
C SER A 100 -0.64 -18.24 15.08
N GLU A 101 -0.56 -18.83 16.27
CA GLU A 101 -1.66 -19.61 16.86
C GLU A 101 -2.92 -18.75 17.04
N ALA A 102 -2.77 -17.43 17.22
CA ALA A 102 -3.87 -16.51 17.35
C ALA A 102 -4.63 -16.29 16.03
N PHE A 103 -3.98 -16.43 14.87
CA PHE A 103 -4.59 -16.30 13.56
C PHE A 103 -5.20 -17.61 13.04
N GLU A 104 -4.72 -18.76 13.47
CA GLU A 104 -5.15 -20.08 12.99
C GLU A 104 -6.69 -20.27 12.96
N PRO A 105 -7.45 -19.87 14.01
CA PRO A 105 -8.91 -20.01 14.00
C PRO A 105 -9.61 -19.25 12.87
N TYR A 106 -9.01 -18.17 12.40
CA TYR A 106 -9.56 -17.29 11.38
C TYR A 106 -9.19 -17.69 9.95
N ALA A 107 -8.22 -18.56 9.77
CA ALA A 107 -7.77 -19.06 8.47
C ALA A 107 -8.09 -20.54 8.25
N SER A 108 -9.09 -21.08 8.94
CA SER A 108 -9.46 -22.50 8.89
C SER A 108 -10.85 -22.73 8.31
N GLY A 109 -11.09 -23.92 7.75
CA GLY A 109 -12.38 -24.31 7.19
C GLY A 109 -12.75 -23.50 5.96
N ASP A 110 -13.98 -22.96 5.95
CA ASP A 110 -14.53 -22.16 4.85
C ASP A 110 -14.18 -20.65 4.97
N ALA A 111 -13.14 -20.32 5.73
CA ALA A 111 -12.70 -18.94 5.87
C ALA A 111 -12.26 -18.35 4.52
N PHE A 112 -12.48 -17.05 4.37
CA PHE A 112 -11.96 -16.29 3.24
C PHE A 112 -11.18 -15.08 3.74
N VAL A 113 -9.94 -14.96 3.33
CA VAL A 113 -9.05 -13.84 3.68
C VAL A 113 -8.99 -12.86 2.52
N ALA A 114 -9.58 -11.68 2.70
CA ALA A 114 -9.46 -10.60 1.74
C ALA A 114 -8.36 -9.62 2.17
N ILE A 115 -7.49 -9.25 1.25
CA ILE A 115 -6.46 -8.24 1.48
C ILE A 115 -6.68 -7.08 0.52
N SER A 116 -6.85 -5.87 1.07
CA SER A 116 -6.97 -4.64 0.30
C SER A 116 -5.71 -3.81 0.47
N VAL A 117 -5.10 -3.37 -0.64
CA VAL A 117 -3.89 -2.57 -0.65
C VAL A 117 -4.19 -1.18 -1.21
N VAL A 118 -3.91 -0.16 -0.42
CA VAL A 118 -3.97 1.25 -0.82
C VAL A 118 -2.57 1.84 -0.68
N ALA A 119 -2.04 2.50 -1.69
CA ALA A 119 -0.72 3.12 -1.62
C ALA A 119 -0.64 4.36 -2.50
N ASP A 120 0.13 5.34 -2.06
CA ASP A 120 0.38 6.57 -2.81
C ASP A 120 1.25 6.33 -4.06
N ASP A 121 2.12 5.31 -4.01
CA ASP A 121 3.04 4.93 -5.08
C ASP A 121 2.67 3.57 -5.68
N ALA A 122 2.53 3.52 -7.00
CA ALA A 122 2.13 2.31 -7.72
C ALA A 122 3.12 1.14 -7.54
N ARG A 123 4.42 1.41 -7.42
CA ARG A 123 5.43 0.35 -7.22
C ARG A 123 5.31 -0.25 -5.83
N GLN A 124 5.02 0.60 -4.82
CA GLN A 124 4.75 0.12 -3.47
C GLN A 124 3.48 -0.72 -3.45
N SER A 125 2.40 -0.26 -4.10
CA SER A 125 1.16 -1.03 -4.25
C SER A 125 1.42 -2.41 -4.88
N ASP A 126 2.11 -2.47 -6.01
CA ASP A 126 2.42 -3.72 -6.70
C ASP A 126 3.28 -4.66 -5.84
N ALA A 127 4.27 -4.12 -5.12
CA ALA A 127 5.13 -4.90 -4.24
C ALA A 127 4.35 -5.50 -3.06
N LEU A 128 3.51 -4.70 -2.39
CA LEU A 128 2.67 -5.15 -1.28
C LEU A 128 1.66 -6.20 -1.72
N ARG A 129 1.01 -6.01 -2.88
CA ARG A 129 0.10 -7.00 -3.46
C ARG A 129 0.79 -8.32 -3.78
N ALA A 130 1.94 -8.28 -4.44
CA ALA A 130 2.71 -9.48 -4.75
C ALA A 130 3.11 -10.27 -3.50
N GLN A 131 3.48 -9.59 -2.41
CA GLN A 131 3.79 -10.20 -1.11
C GLN A 131 2.54 -10.79 -0.46
N SER A 132 1.41 -10.07 -0.52
CA SER A 132 0.11 -10.54 -0.02
C SER A 132 -0.35 -11.79 -0.76
N ASP A 133 -0.31 -11.78 -2.10
CA ASP A 133 -0.68 -12.92 -2.95
C ASP A 133 0.20 -14.14 -2.68
N ALA A 134 1.50 -13.92 -2.48
CA ALA A 134 2.41 -15.01 -2.10
C ALA A 134 1.99 -15.62 -0.77
N ARG A 135 1.61 -14.78 0.19
CA ARG A 135 1.20 -15.24 1.52
C ARG A 135 -0.15 -15.94 1.52
N LEU A 136 -1.13 -15.42 0.77
CA LEU A 136 -2.45 -16.04 0.64
C LEU A 136 -2.37 -17.47 0.09
N ARG A 137 -1.43 -17.74 -0.85
CA ARG A 137 -1.21 -19.09 -1.39
C ARG A 137 -0.70 -20.10 -0.37
N ASP A 138 -0.08 -19.64 0.72
CA ASP A 138 0.43 -20.49 1.79
C ASP A 138 -0.64 -20.78 2.87
N LEU A 139 -1.78 -20.09 2.85
CA LEU A 139 -2.87 -20.30 3.80
C LEU A 139 -3.71 -21.52 3.45
N PRO A 140 -4.30 -22.19 4.46
CA PRO A 140 -5.17 -23.36 4.25
C PRO A 140 -6.59 -23.01 3.80
N CYS A 141 -6.91 -21.72 3.60
CA CYS A 141 -8.21 -21.20 3.20
C CYS A 141 -8.10 -20.39 1.90
N GLU A 142 -9.25 -20.06 1.32
CA GLU A 142 -9.31 -19.18 0.15
C GLU A 142 -9.00 -17.72 0.52
N GLY A 143 -8.46 -16.95 -0.44
CA GLY A 143 -8.23 -15.54 -0.26
C GLY A 143 -7.95 -14.81 -1.56
N ALA A 144 -8.09 -13.49 -1.52
CA ALA A 144 -7.80 -12.61 -2.65
C ALA A 144 -7.14 -11.32 -2.18
N CYS A 145 -6.28 -10.73 -3.03
CA CYS A 145 -5.65 -9.45 -2.78
C CYS A 145 -5.94 -8.49 -3.94
N HIS A 146 -6.42 -7.29 -3.60
CA HIS A 146 -6.77 -6.26 -4.57
C HIS A 146 -6.14 -4.91 -4.22
N ALA A 147 -5.79 -4.12 -5.24
CA ALA A 147 -5.54 -2.70 -5.05
C ALA A 147 -6.87 -1.97 -4.93
N VAL A 148 -6.95 -1.01 -4.02
CA VAL A 148 -8.13 -0.20 -3.79
C VAL A 148 -7.72 1.27 -3.80
N ASP A 149 -8.61 2.13 -4.27
CA ASP A 149 -8.39 3.57 -4.25
C ASP A 149 -8.56 4.17 -2.84
N ALA A 150 -7.93 5.32 -2.62
CA ALA A 150 -7.91 5.99 -1.33
C ALA A 150 -9.30 6.48 -0.89
N GLU A 151 -10.22 6.77 -1.83
CA GLU A 151 -11.58 7.22 -1.52
C GLU A 151 -12.40 6.07 -0.91
N THR A 152 -12.35 4.91 -1.54
CA THR A 152 -13.01 3.68 -1.03
C THR A 152 -12.47 3.28 0.34
N HIS A 153 -11.15 3.31 0.53
CA HIS A 153 -10.52 3.04 1.81
C HIS A 153 -10.97 4.05 2.89
N ALA A 154 -10.98 5.33 2.58
CA ALA A 154 -11.43 6.37 3.52
C ALA A 154 -12.91 6.19 3.89
N ALA A 155 -13.78 5.81 2.95
CA ALA A 155 -15.18 5.53 3.21
C ALA A 155 -15.37 4.30 4.11
N ALA A 156 -14.63 3.24 3.87
CA ALA A 156 -14.61 2.03 4.69
C ALA A 156 -14.17 2.34 6.12
N SER A 157 -13.04 3.02 6.29
CA SER A 157 -12.50 3.43 7.58
C SER A 157 -13.47 4.34 8.35
N ALA A 158 -14.11 5.31 7.67
CA ALA A 158 -15.14 6.17 8.27
C ALA A 158 -16.38 5.39 8.74
N SER A 159 -16.65 4.25 8.10
CA SER A 159 -17.76 3.34 8.45
C SER A 159 -17.36 2.33 9.55
N GLY A 160 -16.11 2.36 10.01
CA GLY A 160 -15.58 1.42 11.01
C GLY A 160 -15.44 -0.01 10.48
N MET A 161 -15.19 -0.17 9.20
CA MET A 161 -15.08 -1.46 8.52
C MET A 161 -13.75 -1.59 7.78
N GLY A 162 -13.24 -2.79 7.66
CA GLY A 162 -12.16 -3.07 6.73
C GLY A 162 -12.62 -2.91 5.28
N THR A 163 -11.70 -2.58 4.38
CA THR A 163 -12.02 -2.11 3.03
C THR A 163 -12.73 -3.19 2.19
N ALA A 164 -12.26 -4.44 2.22
CA ALA A 164 -12.91 -5.52 1.46
C ALA A 164 -14.31 -5.84 2.01
N ARG A 165 -14.47 -5.80 3.34
CA ARG A 165 -15.77 -6.00 3.97
C ARG A 165 -16.75 -4.88 3.59
N TYR A 166 -16.30 -3.64 3.55
CA TYR A 166 -17.11 -2.50 3.12
C TYR A 166 -17.56 -2.64 1.66
N GLN A 167 -16.66 -3.02 0.75
CA GLN A 167 -16.99 -3.26 -0.66
C GLN A 167 -18.00 -4.41 -0.82
N ALA A 168 -17.80 -5.54 -0.12
CA ALA A 168 -18.73 -6.65 -0.13
C ALA A 168 -20.10 -6.27 0.44
N ALA A 169 -20.15 -5.43 1.49
CA ALA A 169 -21.39 -4.90 2.04
C ALA A 169 -22.16 -4.04 1.03
N LEU A 170 -21.46 -3.12 0.34
CA LEU A 170 -22.09 -2.30 -0.71
C LEU A 170 -22.62 -3.15 -1.86
N GLN A 171 -21.87 -4.18 -2.27
CA GLN A 171 -22.30 -5.09 -3.32
C GLN A 171 -23.54 -5.87 -2.88
N LEU A 172 -23.57 -6.40 -1.65
CA LEU A 172 -24.73 -7.10 -1.13
C LEU A 172 -25.96 -6.20 -1.04
N MET A 173 -25.82 -4.97 -0.55
CA MET A 173 -26.90 -3.99 -0.49
C MET A 173 -27.44 -3.59 -1.88
N ALA A 174 -26.59 -3.63 -2.92
CA ALA A 174 -27.03 -3.41 -4.30
C ALA A 174 -27.87 -4.57 -4.86
N LEU A 175 -27.72 -5.78 -4.30
CA LEU A 175 -28.48 -6.98 -4.67
C LEU A 175 -29.72 -7.19 -3.79
N ASP A 176 -29.70 -6.68 -2.56
CA ASP A 176 -30.78 -6.78 -1.57
C ASP A 176 -30.95 -5.41 -0.88
N ASP A 177 -31.93 -4.64 -1.35
CA ASP A 177 -32.26 -3.29 -0.88
C ASP A 177 -32.92 -3.25 0.51
N THR A 178 -33.19 -4.41 1.10
CA THR A 178 -33.71 -4.53 2.47
C THR A 178 -32.63 -4.47 3.54
N LEU A 179 -31.35 -4.62 3.16
CA LEU A 179 -30.22 -4.62 4.08
C LEU A 179 -29.65 -3.22 4.29
N ALA A 180 -29.24 -2.95 5.53
CA ALA A 180 -28.48 -1.76 5.89
C ALA A 180 -27.00 -2.11 6.06
N LEU A 181 -26.12 -1.07 6.00
CA LEU A 181 -24.69 -1.25 6.17
C LEU A 181 -24.34 -1.87 7.53
N GLU A 182 -25.09 -1.51 8.58
CA GLU A 182 -24.93 -2.03 9.94
C GLU A 182 -25.25 -3.53 10.03
N ASP A 183 -26.16 -4.04 9.19
CA ASP A 183 -26.47 -5.46 9.13
C ASP A 183 -25.31 -6.23 8.47
N CYS A 184 -24.77 -5.67 7.38
CA CYS A 184 -23.62 -6.23 6.68
C CYS A 184 -22.33 -6.18 7.55
N ALA A 185 -22.15 -5.14 8.35
CA ALA A 185 -20.98 -5.00 9.22
C ALA A 185 -20.86 -6.11 10.28
N ARG A 186 -21.96 -6.77 10.61
CA ARG A 186 -22.00 -7.91 11.56
C ARG A 186 -21.70 -9.26 10.92
N MET A 187 -21.70 -9.33 9.58
CA MET A 187 -21.44 -10.55 8.83
C MET A 187 -19.94 -10.78 8.68
N SER A 188 -19.53 -12.04 8.67
CA SER A 188 -18.17 -12.41 8.27
C SER A 188 -17.97 -12.20 6.76
N MET A 189 -16.71 -12.17 6.30
CA MET A 189 -16.42 -12.13 4.86
C MET A 189 -17.03 -13.32 4.12
N HIS A 190 -16.96 -14.50 4.72
CA HIS A 190 -17.59 -15.72 4.17
C HIS A 190 -19.12 -15.55 4.00
N GLU A 191 -19.84 -15.11 5.05
CA GLU A 191 -21.28 -14.85 4.97
C GLU A 191 -21.67 -13.83 3.91
N LEU A 192 -20.93 -12.72 3.82
CA LEU A 192 -21.16 -11.70 2.78
C LEU A 192 -21.04 -12.30 1.38
N ARG A 193 -19.98 -13.06 1.13
CA ARG A 193 -19.71 -13.71 -0.15
C ARG A 193 -20.77 -14.74 -0.51
N ASP A 194 -21.17 -15.58 0.45
CA ASP A 194 -22.21 -16.59 0.24
C ASP A 194 -23.55 -15.95 -0.14
N ARG A 195 -23.93 -14.86 0.54
CA ARG A 195 -25.16 -14.13 0.24
C ARG A 195 -25.10 -13.45 -1.13
N ILE A 196 -23.96 -12.84 -1.48
CA ILE A 196 -23.71 -12.25 -2.80
C ILE A 196 -23.87 -13.33 -3.87
N ALA A 197 -23.24 -14.50 -3.70
CA ALA A 197 -23.32 -15.61 -4.63
C ALA A 197 -24.75 -16.17 -4.75
N ALA A 198 -25.47 -16.31 -3.64
CA ALA A 198 -26.85 -16.78 -3.61
C ALA A 198 -27.82 -15.85 -4.36
N LEU A 199 -27.52 -14.54 -4.42
CA LEU A 199 -28.27 -13.52 -5.16
C LEU A 199 -27.78 -13.35 -6.61
N GLY A 200 -26.80 -14.18 -7.05
CA GLY A 200 -26.27 -14.15 -8.42
C GLY A 200 -25.24 -13.05 -8.66
N GLY A 201 -24.68 -12.47 -7.60
CA GLY A 201 -23.56 -11.55 -7.67
C GLY A 201 -22.22 -12.29 -7.79
N ASP A 202 -21.18 -11.57 -8.19
CA ASP A 202 -19.83 -12.10 -8.26
C ASP A 202 -19.18 -12.07 -6.87
N ALA A 203 -19.14 -13.22 -6.21
CA ALA A 203 -18.52 -13.36 -4.91
C ALA A 203 -16.97 -13.29 -4.97
N ALA A 204 -16.36 -13.39 -6.15
CA ALA A 204 -14.92 -13.35 -6.31
C ALA A 204 -14.32 -11.95 -6.09
N GLY A 205 -15.16 -10.91 -6.08
CA GLY A 205 -14.67 -9.54 -5.90
C GLY A 205 -13.79 -9.07 -7.05
N GLU A 206 -13.92 -9.66 -8.23
CA GLU A 206 -13.37 -9.13 -9.48
C GLU A 206 -14.13 -7.85 -9.86
N SER A 207 -14.00 -6.82 -9.08
CA SER A 207 -14.00 -5.51 -9.68
C SER A 207 -12.67 -5.44 -10.42
N ASP A 208 -12.69 -5.82 -11.70
CA ASP A 208 -11.69 -5.32 -12.64
C ASP A 208 -11.61 -3.82 -12.38
N GLY A 209 -10.63 -3.43 -11.57
CA GLY A 209 -10.18 -2.06 -11.49
C GLY A 209 -9.71 -1.69 -12.88
N GLN A 210 -10.66 -1.37 -13.74
CA GLN A 210 -10.40 -0.59 -14.92
C GLN A 210 -9.82 0.71 -14.38
N GLY A 211 -8.47 0.67 -14.24
CA GLY A 211 -7.69 1.85 -14.00
C GLY A 211 -8.19 2.88 -14.98
N ALA A 212 -8.82 3.94 -14.45
CA ALA A 212 -9.06 5.14 -15.20
C ALA A 212 -7.73 5.49 -15.82
N GLY A 213 -7.63 5.28 -17.15
CA GLY A 213 -6.44 5.59 -17.91
C GLY A 213 -6.08 7.03 -17.63
N TYR A 214 -4.94 7.24 -17.04
CA TYR A 214 -4.32 8.56 -17.00
C TYR A 214 -4.16 8.96 -18.44
N GLY A 215 -5.04 9.87 -18.90
CA GLY A 215 -5.03 10.43 -20.23
C GLY A 215 -3.66 11.02 -20.48
N GLU A 216 -2.96 10.39 -21.39
CA GLU A 216 -1.83 10.94 -22.12
C GLU A 216 -2.33 12.24 -22.76
N GLN A 217 -2.03 13.37 -22.14
CA GLN A 217 -2.23 14.67 -22.75
C GLN A 217 -1.24 14.77 -23.91
N ALA A 218 -1.73 14.43 -25.09
CA ALA A 218 -1.07 14.76 -26.35
C ALA A 218 -0.85 16.27 -26.41
N HIS A 219 0.39 16.69 -26.30
CA HIS A 219 0.84 18.01 -26.66
C HIS A 219 0.72 18.14 -28.17
N ASP A 220 -0.34 18.79 -28.62
CA ASP A 220 -0.42 19.34 -29.99
C ASP A 220 0.62 20.44 -30.16
N GLY A 221 1.71 20.10 -30.80
CA GLY A 221 2.71 21.01 -31.32
C GLY A 221 2.55 21.14 -32.82
N ALA A 222 1.95 22.22 -33.25
CA ALA A 222 1.82 22.58 -34.66
C ALA A 222 3.15 22.85 -35.34
N GLY A 223 3.26 22.46 -36.63
CA GLY A 223 4.05 23.18 -37.58
C GLY A 223 5.14 22.40 -38.30
N GLY A 224 5.01 22.23 -39.63
CA GLY A 224 6.13 21.96 -40.52
C GLY A 224 5.83 21.16 -41.75
N SER A 225 5.41 21.87 -42.80
CA SER A 225 5.30 21.41 -44.17
C SER A 225 6.62 20.87 -44.74
N GLY A 226 6.58 19.76 -45.50
CA GLY A 226 7.71 19.29 -46.28
C GLY A 226 7.34 18.23 -47.33
N HIS A 227 7.19 18.67 -48.56
CA HIS A 227 7.01 17.85 -49.78
C HIS A 227 8.19 16.92 -50.02
N GLY A 228 7.92 15.70 -50.52
CA GLY A 228 8.93 14.82 -51.08
C GLY A 228 8.31 13.60 -51.79
N GLN A 229 8.14 13.73 -53.12
CA GLN A 229 7.77 12.67 -54.06
C GLN A 229 8.96 11.70 -54.33
N GLY A 230 8.65 10.45 -54.67
CA GLY A 230 9.54 9.60 -55.50
C GLY A 230 9.64 8.18 -54.98
N ALA A 231 9.10 7.31 -55.65
CA ALA A 231 9.42 6.44 -56.79
C ALA A 231 9.45 4.96 -56.43
N GLN A 232 8.80 4.26 -57.28
CA GLN A 232 8.59 2.84 -57.51
C GLN A 232 9.86 1.96 -57.47
N GLY A 233 9.72 0.72 -57.03
CA GLY A 233 10.67 -0.34 -57.21
C GLY A 233 10.03 -1.72 -57.08
N GLN A 234 9.59 -2.29 -58.21
CA GLN A 234 9.19 -3.69 -58.36
C GLN A 234 10.42 -4.60 -58.30
N GLY A 235 10.31 -5.74 -57.65
CA GLY A 235 11.30 -6.81 -57.72
C GLY A 235 10.68 -8.18 -57.44
N LYS A 236 10.40 -8.89 -58.54
CA LYS A 236 9.97 -10.28 -58.67
C LYS A 236 11.15 -11.24 -58.50
N GLY A 237 10.91 -12.45 -57.99
CA GLY A 237 11.83 -13.60 -58.01
C GLY A 237 11.30 -14.70 -57.08
N GLU A 238 10.61 -15.55 -57.51
CA GLU A 238 10.58 -16.93 -58.03
C GLU A 238 11.72 -17.84 -57.53
N GLY A 239 11.31 -18.98 -56.93
CA GLY A 239 11.80 -20.28 -57.34
C GLY A 239 12.61 -21.08 -56.32
N GLY A 240 12.18 -22.31 -56.06
CA GLY A 240 13.10 -23.34 -55.60
C GLY A 240 12.51 -24.45 -54.72
N LYS A 241 12.03 -25.49 -55.36
CA LYS A 241 11.65 -26.82 -54.87
C LYS A 241 12.85 -27.66 -54.42
N GLY A 242 12.60 -28.68 -53.54
CA GLY A 242 13.41 -29.90 -53.41
C GLY A 242 13.30 -30.47 -52.00
N HIS A 243 12.58 -31.42 -51.70
CA HIS A 243 12.57 -32.89 -51.85
C HIS A 243 13.56 -33.64 -50.92
N HIS A 244 12.97 -34.68 -50.26
CA HIS A 244 13.43 -35.96 -49.71
C HIS A 244 14.14 -35.94 -48.35
N ALA A 245 13.54 -36.62 -47.36
CA ALA A 245 13.41 -38.07 -47.08
C ALA A 245 14.72 -38.71 -46.56
N ASP A 246 14.73 -39.05 -45.33
CA ASP A 246 14.80 -40.39 -44.71
C ASP A 246 14.52 -40.28 -43.20
#